data_4a130177fbf5fcc1bd67a66c29e9a99c
#
_entry.id   4a130177fbf5fcc1bd67a66c29e9a99c
#
_cell.length_a   1.000
_cell.length_b   1.000
_cell.length_c   1.000
_cell.angle_alpha   90.00
_cell.angle_beta   90.00
_cell.angle_gamma   90.00
#
_symmetry.space_group_name_H-M   'P 1'
#
loop_
_entity.id
_entity.type
_entity.pdbx_description
1 polymer ?
#
loop_
_entity_poly.entity_id
_entity_poly.type
_entity_poly.pdbx_seq_one_letter_code
_entity_poly.pdbx_strand_id
1 'polypeptide(L)'
;MNQYQHYSFDLWLTLIKSNPLFKQERTRFFYTHFNPLQKPEAAVGRIFRKVDLMCNAINEKTGGNIDAEEMYLMVINEINDFSHSFDTIDLPALYQEMESLVLRYLPVVYCSQTVKVLRQLKQNPGTTVSLLSNTAFIKGSTLRKVLQQLELSPYLDFQLYSDEVGMSKPNAALFRLMLDTVAANRQQPAALADIIHIGDNKRADILGADAMGIASLLINSNHQCISTLLN
;
A
#
# COMPACT_ATOMS: atom_id res chain seq x y z
N MET A 1 -22.80 14.06 -7.51
CA MET A 1 -22.91 14.76 -6.20
C MET A 1 -22.01 14.03 -5.22
N ASN A 2 -21.21 14.74 -4.42
CA ASN A 2 -20.41 14.06 -3.39
C ASN A 2 -21.36 13.57 -2.29
N GLN A 3 -21.48 12.27 -2.19
CA GLN A 3 -22.37 11.61 -1.21
C GLN A 3 -21.73 11.59 0.19
N TYR A 4 -20.38 11.65 0.28
CA TYR A 4 -19.64 11.54 1.53
C TYR A 4 -18.81 12.80 1.80
N GLN A 5 -18.51 13.05 3.08
CA GLN A 5 -17.68 14.15 3.53
C GLN A 5 -16.21 13.76 3.65
N HIS A 6 -15.93 12.44 3.80
CA HIS A 6 -14.58 11.91 3.82
C HIS A 6 -14.46 10.67 2.94
N TYR A 7 -13.40 10.64 2.12
CA TYR A 7 -13.03 9.53 1.25
C TYR A 7 -11.66 9.00 1.67
N SER A 8 -11.63 7.80 2.23
CA SER A 8 -10.40 7.06 2.54
C SER A 8 -10.10 6.08 1.41
N PHE A 9 -8.90 6.11 0.87
CA PHE A 9 -8.48 5.21 -0.20
C PHE A 9 -7.40 4.24 0.29
N ASP A 10 -7.49 3.00 -0.14
CA ASP A 10 -6.32 2.14 -0.23
C ASP A 10 -5.39 2.62 -1.36
N LEU A 11 -4.12 2.15 -1.36
CA LEU A 11 -3.11 2.58 -2.32
C LEU A 11 -2.88 1.56 -3.44
N TRP A 12 -2.39 0.36 -3.06
CA TRP A 12 -1.97 -0.64 -4.02
C TRP A 12 -3.16 -1.30 -4.70
N LEU A 13 -3.09 -1.42 -6.04
CA LEU A 13 -4.18 -1.92 -6.88
C LEU A 13 -5.48 -1.10 -6.80
N THR A 14 -5.47 -0.02 -6.04
CA THR A 14 -6.55 0.96 -5.90
C THR A 14 -6.22 2.25 -6.63
N LEU A 15 -5.22 3.00 -6.18
CA LEU A 15 -4.75 4.24 -6.83
C LEU A 15 -3.56 4.01 -7.74
N ILE A 16 -2.64 3.10 -7.35
CA ILE A 16 -1.42 2.78 -8.10
C ILE A 16 -1.23 1.27 -8.25
N LYS A 17 -0.38 0.87 -9.17
CA LYS A 17 0.11 -0.50 -9.33
C LYS A 17 1.61 -0.52 -9.61
N SER A 18 2.26 -1.62 -9.24
CA SER A 18 3.70 -1.78 -9.44
C SER A 18 4.10 -1.65 -10.91
N ASN A 19 5.21 -0.98 -11.15
CA ASN A 19 5.88 -0.99 -12.44
C ASN A 19 6.51 -2.39 -12.67
N PRO A 20 6.29 -3.05 -13.82
CA PRO A 20 6.92 -4.32 -14.13
C PRO A 20 8.45 -4.27 -14.12
N LEU A 21 9.04 -3.15 -14.58
CA LEU A 21 10.49 -2.96 -14.59
C LEU A 21 11.07 -2.91 -13.18
N PHE A 22 10.38 -2.29 -12.22
CA PHE A 22 10.81 -2.34 -10.81
C PHE A 22 10.92 -3.79 -10.33
N LYS A 23 9.90 -4.61 -10.59
CA LYS A 23 9.91 -6.03 -10.17
C LYS A 23 11.05 -6.81 -10.83
N GLN A 24 11.32 -6.54 -12.10
CA GLN A 24 12.40 -7.18 -12.86
C GLN A 24 13.77 -6.79 -12.30
N GLU A 25 14.04 -5.50 -12.14
CA GLU A 25 15.33 -5.01 -11.67
C GLU A 25 15.60 -5.39 -10.20
N ARG A 26 14.56 -5.36 -9.35
CA ARG A 26 14.66 -5.90 -7.98
C ARG A 26 15.03 -7.39 -8.00
N THR A 27 14.38 -8.19 -8.83
CA THR A 27 14.69 -9.62 -8.95
C THR A 27 16.13 -9.82 -9.41
N ARG A 28 16.57 -9.08 -10.43
CA ARG A 28 17.94 -9.12 -10.94
C ARG A 28 18.97 -8.73 -9.88
N PHE A 29 18.71 -7.69 -9.10
CA PHE A 29 19.57 -7.28 -8.00
C PHE A 29 19.78 -8.44 -7.01
N PHE A 30 18.70 -9.08 -6.54
CA PHE A 30 18.80 -10.21 -5.61
C PHE A 30 19.45 -11.45 -6.25
N TYR A 31 19.17 -11.71 -7.51
CA TYR A 31 19.82 -12.77 -8.27
C TYR A 31 21.34 -12.58 -8.33
N THR A 32 21.81 -11.34 -8.48
CA THR A 32 23.23 -11.02 -8.62
C THR A 32 23.94 -11.01 -7.26
N HIS A 33 23.32 -10.50 -6.20
CA HIS A 33 23.99 -10.22 -4.93
C HIS A 33 23.73 -11.25 -3.82
N PHE A 34 22.62 -12.01 -3.89
CA PHE A 34 22.19 -12.89 -2.80
C PHE A 34 21.91 -14.33 -3.23
N ASN A 35 22.47 -14.79 -4.35
CA ASN A 35 22.17 -16.09 -4.95
C ASN A 35 23.43 -16.96 -5.16
N PRO A 36 24.18 -17.30 -4.07
CA PRO A 36 25.36 -18.17 -4.19
C PRO A 36 25.02 -19.58 -4.69
N LEU A 37 23.76 -20.03 -4.52
CA LEU A 37 23.28 -21.33 -5.01
C LEU A 37 22.95 -21.33 -6.51
N GLN A 38 23.14 -20.21 -7.21
CA GLN A 38 22.94 -20.07 -8.66
C GLN A 38 21.52 -20.51 -9.11
N LYS A 39 20.50 -20.26 -8.28
CA LYS A 39 19.11 -20.50 -8.69
C LYS A 39 18.79 -19.66 -9.92
N PRO A 40 17.95 -20.15 -10.86
CA PRO A 40 17.53 -19.34 -12.01
C PRO A 40 16.84 -18.04 -11.58
N GLU A 41 17.05 -16.94 -12.30
CA GLU A 41 16.44 -15.63 -11.99
C GLU A 41 14.92 -15.72 -11.86
N ALA A 42 14.27 -16.52 -12.71
CA ALA A 42 12.83 -16.78 -12.59
C ALA A 42 12.43 -17.45 -11.26
N ALA A 43 13.32 -18.23 -10.63
CA ALA A 43 13.05 -18.79 -9.29
C ALA A 43 13.11 -17.71 -8.22
N VAL A 44 14.07 -16.78 -8.30
CA VAL A 44 14.14 -15.62 -7.40
C VAL A 44 12.87 -14.78 -7.51
N GLY A 45 12.37 -14.53 -8.72
CA GLY A 45 11.10 -13.82 -8.93
C GLY A 45 9.89 -14.54 -8.30
N ARG A 46 9.84 -15.88 -8.36
CA ARG A 46 8.78 -16.66 -7.69
C ARG A 46 8.88 -16.59 -6.17
N ILE A 47 10.10 -16.57 -5.61
CA ILE A 47 10.33 -16.41 -4.17
C ILE A 47 9.78 -15.05 -3.70
N PHE A 48 10.06 -13.96 -4.40
CA PHE A 48 9.47 -12.65 -4.11
C PHE A 48 7.95 -12.71 -4.06
N ARG A 49 7.32 -13.35 -5.05
CA ARG A 49 5.86 -13.47 -5.09
C ARG A 49 5.32 -14.31 -3.93
N LYS A 50 6.00 -15.39 -3.58
CA LYS A 50 5.62 -16.26 -2.45
C LYS A 50 5.69 -15.50 -1.12
N VAL A 51 6.80 -14.80 -0.86
CA VAL A 51 6.98 -14.00 0.36
C VAL A 51 5.93 -12.88 0.44
N ASP A 52 5.68 -12.17 -0.66
CA ASP A 52 4.65 -11.14 -0.76
C ASP A 52 3.26 -11.66 -0.34
N LEU A 53 2.82 -12.76 -0.94
CA LEU A 53 1.53 -13.38 -0.63
C LEU A 53 1.45 -13.90 0.82
N MET A 54 2.53 -14.49 1.31
CA MET A 54 2.60 -15.04 2.67
C MET A 54 2.53 -13.92 3.71
N CYS A 55 3.34 -12.86 3.57
CA CYS A 55 3.35 -11.75 4.52
C CYS A 55 2.01 -11.00 4.51
N ASN A 56 1.43 -10.74 3.35
CA ASN A 56 0.10 -10.14 3.26
C ASN A 56 -0.97 -10.99 3.96
N ALA A 57 -0.96 -12.31 3.76
CA ALA A 57 -1.90 -13.21 4.42
C ALA A 57 -1.72 -13.24 5.95
N ILE A 58 -0.47 -13.18 6.43
CA ILE A 58 -0.18 -13.10 7.87
C ILE A 58 -0.68 -11.76 8.43
N ASN A 59 -0.33 -10.64 7.79
CA ASN A 59 -0.74 -9.30 8.19
C ASN A 59 -2.28 -9.17 8.26
N GLU A 60 -2.99 -9.63 7.23
CA GLU A 60 -4.46 -9.62 7.22
C GLU A 60 -5.07 -10.51 8.31
N LYS A 61 -4.42 -11.61 8.66
CA LYS A 61 -4.93 -12.56 9.66
C LYS A 61 -4.65 -12.11 11.09
N THR A 62 -3.47 -11.53 11.33
CA THR A 62 -3.02 -11.10 12.65
C THR A 62 -3.39 -9.65 12.97
N GLY A 63 -3.57 -8.81 11.95
CA GLY A 63 -3.73 -7.37 12.06
C GLY A 63 -2.43 -6.63 12.40
N GLY A 64 -1.29 -7.34 12.46
CA GLY A 64 0.04 -6.77 12.62
C GLY A 64 0.67 -6.37 11.29
N ASN A 65 1.88 -5.83 11.32
CA ASN A 65 2.67 -5.50 10.14
C ASN A 65 3.99 -6.27 10.18
N ILE A 66 4.38 -6.86 9.06
CA ILE A 66 5.73 -7.39 8.83
C ILE A 66 6.47 -6.32 8.04
N ASP A 67 7.63 -5.90 8.53
CA ASP A 67 8.37 -4.80 7.94
C ASP A 67 9.08 -5.18 6.63
N ALA A 68 9.37 -4.18 5.82
CA ALA A 68 9.98 -4.38 4.51
C ALA A 68 11.34 -5.09 4.60
N GLU A 69 12.15 -4.75 5.60
CA GLU A 69 13.45 -5.40 5.85
C GLU A 69 13.29 -6.87 6.20
N GLU A 70 12.32 -7.22 7.05
CA GLU A 70 12.02 -8.62 7.40
C GLU A 70 11.59 -9.40 6.14
N MET A 71 10.78 -8.80 5.29
CA MET A 71 10.37 -9.41 4.02
C MET A 71 11.57 -9.64 3.08
N TYR A 72 12.52 -8.70 3.00
CA TYR A 72 13.74 -8.89 2.22
C TYR A 72 14.63 -9.99 2.79
N LEU A 73 14.77 -10.08 4.12
CA LEU A 73 15.49 -11.18 4.76
C LEU A 73 14.84 -12.52 4.48
N MET A 74 13.51 -12.61 4.50
CA MET A 74 12.78 -13.84 4.14
C MET A 74 13.08 -14.25 2.69
N VAL A 75 13.15 -13.30 1.77
CA VAL A 75 13.52 -13.57 0.36
C VAL A 75 14.95 -14.11 0.27
N ILE A 76 15.92 -13.45 0.92
CA ILE A 76 17.33 -13.88 0.93
C ILE A 76 17.44 -15.29 1.53
N ASN A 77 16.77 -15.53 2.65
CA ASN A 77 16.80 -16.83 3.32
C ASN A 77 16.26 -17.96 2.42
N GLU A 78 15.16 -17.71 1.73
CA GLU A 78 14.57 -18.71 0.81
C GLU A 78 15.41 -18.91 -0.48
N ILE A 79 16.06 -17.86 -0.99
CA ILE A 79 17.01 -17.99 -2.10
C ILE A 79 18.14 -18.96 -1.71
N ASN A 80 18.55 -18.93 -0.44
CA ASN A 80 19.67 -19.70 0.09
C ASN A 80 19.26 -21.00 0.83
N ASP A 81 18.07 -21.52 0.58
CA ASP A 81 17.55 -22.76 1.20
C ASP A 81 17.68 -22.74 2.74
N PHE A 82 17.43 -21.57 3.35
CA PHE A 82 17.47 -21.34 4.80
C PHE A 82 18.83 -21.57 5.47
N SER A 83 19.92 -21.48 4.71
CA SER A 83 21.30 -21.70 5.18
C SER A 83 22.13 -20.42 5.27
N HIS A 84 21.57 -19.25 4.98
CA HIS A 84 22.31 -17.98 4.93
C HIS A 84 22.50 -17.40 6.34
N SER A 85 23.74 -16.90 6.65
CA SER A 85 23.94 -16.02 7.79
C SER A 85 23.57 -14.58 7.42
N PHE A 86 22.86 -13.89 8.32
CA PHE A 86 22.45 -12.50 8.12
C PHE A 86 23.46 -11.49 8.65
N ASP A 87 24.53 -11.93 9.33
CA ASP A 87 25.50 -11.06 10.00
C ASP A 87 26.22 -10.09 9.06
N THR A 88 26.28 -10.42 7.77
CA THR A 88 26.95 -9.63 6.73
C THR A 88 25.99 -8.74 5.93
N ILE A 89 24.70 -8.77 6.24
CA ILE A 89 23.69 -7.99 5.49
C ILE A 89 23.53 -6.62 6.11
N ASP A 90 23.92 -5.59 5.38
CA ASP A 90 23.60 -4.19 5.72
C ASP A 90 22.16 -3.90 5.28
N LEU A 91 21.20 -4.10 6.19
CA LEU A 91 19.78 -3.88 5.93
C LEU A 91 19.43 -2.44 5.53
N PRO A 92 19.98 -1.40 6.21
CA PRO A 92 19.78 -0.02 5.77
C PRO A 92 20.25 0.23 4.34
N ALA A 93 21.43 -0.25 3.95
CA ALA A 93 21.96 -0.11 2.61
C ALA A 93 21.10 -0.89 1.59
N LEU A 94 20.68 -2.12 1.91
CA LEU A 94 19.78 -2.91 1.07
C LEU A 94 18.45 -2.17 0.83
N TYR A 95 17.85 -1.63 1.88
CA TYR A 95 16.58 -0.90 1.74
C TYR A 95 16.77 0.38 0.91
N GLN A 96 17.89 1.10 1.07
CA GLN A 96 18.21 2.28 0.27
C GLN A 96 18.33 1.96 -1.23
N GLU A 97 18.91 0.82 -1.59
CA GLU A 97 18.93 0.35 -2.99
C GLU A 97 17.52 0.06 -3.50
N MET A 98 16.67 -0.58 -2.70
CA MET A 98 15.28 -0.86 -3.08
C MET A 98 14.45 0.43 -3.20
N GLU A 99 14.66 1.39 -2.33
CA GLU A 99 14.07 2.73 -2.46
C GLU A 99 14.53 3.41 -3.77
N SER A 100 15.82 3.39 -4.06
CA SER A 100 16.38 3.96 -5.28
C SER A 100 15.79 3.31 -6.54
N LEU A 101 15.60 1.98 -6.52
CA LEU A 101 14.97 1.25 -7.63
C LEU A 101 13.50 1.65 -7.81
N VAL A 102 12.72 1.73 -6.74
CA VAL A 102 11.30 2.11 -6.86
C VAL A 102 11.11 3.55 -7.33
N LEU A 103 12.00 4.47 -6.92
CA LEU A 103 11.97 5.86 -7.36
C LEU A 103 12.45 6.02 -8.82
N ARG A 104 13.33 5.13 -9.30
CA ARG A 104 13.73 5.07 -10.71
C ARG A 104 12.65 4.46 -11.60
N TYR A 105 11.96 3.44 -11.13
CA TYR A 105 10.91 2.72 -11.83
C TYR A 105 9.58 2.89 -11.10
N LEU A 106 9.10 4.13 -11.06
CA LEU A 106 7.91 4.52 -10.32
C LEU A 106 6.73 3.59 -10.59
N PRO A 107 5.95 3.27 -9.57
CA PRO A 107 4.61 2.73 -9.77
C PRO A 107 3.81 3.57 -10.75
N VAL A 108 2.85 2.97 -11.41
CA VAL A 108 1.99 3.68 -12.34
C VAL A 108 0.59 3.86 -11.74
N VAL A 109 -0.06 4.96 -12.06
CA VAL A 109 -1.45 5.21 -11.68
C VAL A 109 -2.32 4.08 -12.23
N TYR A 110 -3.18 3.49 -11.38
CA TYR A 110 -3.92 2.29 -11.76
C TYR A 110 -4.94 2.55 -12.87
N CYS A 111 -5.73 3.61 -12.72
CA CYS A 111 -6.77 4.01 -13.69
C CYS A 111 -6.48 5.43 -14.20
N SER A 112 -6.62 5.66 -15.50
CA SER A 112 -6.44 6.99 -16.11
C SER A 112 -7.37 8.07 -15.54
N GLN A 113 -8.47 7.67 -14.89
CA GLN A 113 -9.41 8.59 -14.26
C GLN A 113 -9.04 8.97 -12.81
N THR A 114 -8.03 8.32 -12.19
CA THR A 114 -7.69 8.52 -10.78
C THR A 114 -7.46 10.00 -10.44
N VAL A 115 -6.60 10.69 -11.17
CA VAL A 115 -6.31 12.12 -10.91
C VAL A 115 -7.55 12.98 -11.07
N LYS A 116 -8.37 12.69 -12.09
CA LYS A 116 -9.64 13.42 -12.32
C LYS A 116 -10.60 13.25 -11.16
N VAL A 117 -10.76 12.01 -10.67
CA VAL A 117 -11.63 11.69 -9.51
C VAL A 117 -11.15 12.43 -8.26
N LEU A 118 -9.87 12.30 -7.90
CA LEU A 118 -9.31 12.94 -6.72
C LEU A 118 -9.45 14.47 -6.78
N ARG A 119 -9.17 15.07 -7.94
CA ARG A 119 -9.35 16.50 -8.17
C ARG A 119 -10.80 16.92 -7.97
N GLN A 120 -11.76 16.16 -8.51
CA GLN A 120 -13.19 16.49 -8.40
C GLN A 120 -13.69 16.37 -6.97
N LEU A 121 -13.23 15.38 -6.18
CA LEU A 121 -13.55 15.28 -4.76
C LEU A 121 -13.04 16.50 -3.99
N LYS A 122 -11.83 16.98 -4.29
CA LYS A 122 -11.22 18.16 -3.65
C LYS A 122 -11.82 19.50 -4.09
N GLN A 123 -12.61 19.54 -5.15
CA GLN A 123 -13.33 20.77 -5.54
C GLN A 123 -14.48 21.12 -4.60
N ASN A 124 -15.00 20.15 -3.83
CA ASN A 124 -16.05 20.40 -2.84
C ASN A 124 -15.44 20.95 -1.54
N PRO A 125 -15.81 22.16 -1.13
CA PRO A 125 -15.40 22.70 0.17
C PRO A 125 -15.85 21.76 1.30
N GLY A 126 -14.93 21.41 2.19
CA GLY A 126 -15.22 20.54 3.32
C GLY A 126 -15.10 19.02 3.05
N THR A 127 -14.89 18.59 1.80
CA THR A 127 -14.52 17.19 1.52
C THR A 127 -13.05 16.96 1.84
N THR A 128 -12.78 15.93 2.63
CA THR A 128 -11.42 15.46 2.93
C THR A 128 -11.15 14.11 2.28
N VAL A 129 -9.88 13.89 1.92
CA VAL A 129 -9.42 12.66 1.26
C VAL A 129 -8.19 12.14 1.99
N SER A 130 -8.16 10.86 2.31
CA SER A 130 -7.00 10.23 2.95
C SER A 130 -6.56 8.95 2.27
N LEU A 131 -5.37 8.52 2.64
CA LEU A 131 -4.83 7.22 2.30
C LEU A 131 -4.77 6.35 3.57
N LEU A 132 -5.19 5.09 3.45
CA LEU A 132 -5.04 4.04 4.46
C LEU A 132 -4.49 2.79 3.78
N SER A 133 -3.18 2.55 3.85
CA SER A 133 -2.52 1.53 3.08
C SER A 133 -1.77 0.50 3.92
N ASN A 134 -1.98 -0.77 3.62
CA ASN A 134 -1.03 -1.80 4.02
C ASN A 134 0.22 -1.65 3.15
N THR A 135 1.39 -1.68 3.81
CA THR A 135 2.70 -1.72 3.15
C THR A 135 3.19 -3.15 3.04
N ALA A 136 4.14 -3.38 2.15
CA ALA A 136 4.86 -4.63 1.98
C ALA A 136 6.36 -4.32 1.83
N PHE A 137 7.00 -4.70 0.72
CA PHE A 137 8.41 -4.41 0.43
C PHE A 137 8.76 -2.91 0.33
N ILE A 138 7.80 -2.01 0.31
CA ILE A 138 8.03 -0.57 0.16
C ILE A 138 7.37 0.16 1.33
N LYS A 139 8.21 0.85 2.12
CA LYS A 139 7.77 1.60 3.31
C LYS A 139 6.90 2.81 2.99
N GLY A 140 6.08 3.22 3.93
CA GLY A 140 5.26 4.42 3.86
C GLY A 140 6.07 5.68 3.55
N SER A 141 7.26 5.83 4.15
CA SER A 141 8.18 6.94 3.89
C SER A 141 8.58 7.05 2.40
N THR A 142 8.86 5.92 1.76
CA THR A 142 9.15 5.85 0.32
C THR A 142 7.90 6.08 -0.52
N LEU A 143 6.75 5.55 -0.09
CA LEU A 143 5.48 5.74 -0.81
C LEU A 143 5.04 7.21 -0.82
N ARG A 144 5.36 8.01 0.22
CA ARG A 144 5.15 9.47 0.20
C ARG A 144 5.93 10.14 -0.93
N LYS A 145 7.20 9.75 -1.14
CA LYS A 145 8.04 10.26 -2.25
C LYS A 145 7.46 9.86 -3.60
N VAL A 146 7.00 8.60 -3.73
CA VAL A 146 6.32 8.11 -4.93
C VAL A 146 5.07 8.93 -5.25
N LEU A 147 4.19 9.15 -4.27
CA LEU A 147 2.95 9.93 -4.46
C LEU A 147 3.23 11.39 -4.80
N GLN A 148 4.32 11.96 -4.28
CA GLN A 148 4.76 13.29 -4.64
C GLN A 148 5.18 13.35 -6.12
N GLN A 149 5.99 12.39 -6.59
CA GLN A 149 6.44 12.32 -7.99
C GLN A 149 5.31 11.99 -8.97
N LEU A 150 4.28 11.28 -8.52
CA LEU A 150 3.06 11.01 -9.30
C LEU A 150 2.03 12.15 -9.23
N GLU A 151 2.34 13.25 -8.54
CA GLU A 151 1.46 14.40 -8.33
C GLU A 151 0.11 14.04 -7.68
N LEU A 152 0.08 12.95 -6.88
CA LEU A 152 -1.12 12.53 -6.14
C LEU A 152 -1.19 13.13 -4.73
N SER A 153 -0.04 13.45 -4.11
CA SER A 153 0.03 14.00 -2.75
C SER A 153 -0.83 15.25 -2.53
N PRO A 154 -0.97 16.20 -3.48
CA PRO A 154 -1.79 17.40 -3.25
C PRO A 154 -3.29 17.14 -3.03
N TYR A 155 -3.76 15.94 -3.37
CA TYR A 155 -5.16 15.57 -3.18
C TYR A 155 -5.44 14.89 -1.83
N LEU A 156 -4.40 14.54 -1.06
CA LEU A 156 -4.49 13.78 0.17
C LEU A 156 -4.28 14.68 1.38
N ASP A 157 -5.27 14.79 2.25
CA ASP A 157 -5.18 15.58 3.49
C ASP A 157 -4.26 14.90 4.52
N PHE A 158 -4.25 13.56 4.55
CA PHE A 158 -3.29 12.77 5.34
C PHE A 158 -3.11 11.37 4.76
N GLN A 159 -2.07 10.69 5.23
CA GLN A 159 -1.69 9.36 4.76
C GLN A 159 -1.28 8.50 5.96
N LEU A 160 -1.87 7.31 6.10
CA LEU A 160 -1.55 6.32 7.12
C LEU A 160 -1.04 5.04 6.46
N TYR A 161 0.07 4.55 6.96
CA TYR A 161 0.75 3.36 6.45
C TYR A 161 0.96 2.34 7.57
N SER A 162 0.77 1.06 7.25
CA SER A 162 0.82 -0.02 8.24
C SER A 162 2.18 -0.18 8.92
N ASP A 163 3.29 0.06 8.21
CA ASP A 163 4.64 -0.01 8.75
C ASP A 163 4.94 1.10 9.75
N GLU A 164 4.30 2.28 9.61
CA GLU A 164 4.51 3.41 10.51
C GLU A 164 3.77 3.24 11.86
N VAL A 165 2.75 2.39 11.89
CA VAL A 165 1.89 2.20 13.08
C VAL A 165 1.88 0.76 13.60
N GLY A 166 2.59 -0.16 12.94
CA GLY A 166 2.68 -1.57 13.33
C GLY A 166 1.38 -2.36 13.14
N MET A 167 0.40 -1.83 12.39
CA MET A 167 -0.93 -2.42 12.22
C MET A 167 -1.34 -2.43 10.75
N SER A 168 -1.92 -3.55 10.31
CA SER A 168 -2.44 -3.71 8.93
C SER A 168 -3.95 -3.88 8.89
N LYS A 169 -4.62 -3.37 7.86
CA LYS A 169 -6.02 -3.69 7.56
C LYS A 169 -6.19 -5.20 7.44
N PRO A 170 -7.26 -5.79 7.97
CA PRO A 170 -8.50 -5.18 8.47
C PRO A 170 -8.50 -4.86 9.97
N ASN A 171 -7.37 -4.60 10.63
CA ASN A 171 -7.32 -4.31 12.05
C ASN A 171 -8.19 -3.09 12.40
N ALA A 172 -9.17 -3.28 13.31
CA ALA A 172 -10.09 -2.22 13.73
C ALA A 172 -9.37 -1.02 14.36
N ALA A 173 -8.23 -1.24 15.05
CA ALA A 173 -7.46 -0.14 15.63
C ALA A 173 -6.85 0.77 14.56
N LEU A 174 -6.43 0.23 13.42
CA LEU A 174 -5.94 1.04 12.30
C LEU A 174 -7.06 1.89 11.67
N PHE A 175 -8.25 1.31 11.46
CA PHE A 175 -9.41 2.10 11.00
C PHE A 175 -9.84 3.15 12.03
N ARG A 176 -9.79 2.83 13.33
CA ARG A 176 -10.08 3.82 14.39
C ARG A 176 -9.09 4.97 14.34
N LEU A 177 -7.79 4.70 14.20
CA LEU A 177 -6.78 5.74 14.02
C LEU A 177 -7.09 6.64 12.80
N MET A 178 -7.56 6.07 11.71
CA MET A 178 -8.00 6.82 10.54
C MET A 178 -9.19 7.72 10.89
N LEU A 179 -10.22 7.21 11.59
CA LEU A 179 -11.39 7.99 11.99
C LEU A 179 -11.02 9.13 12.96
N ASP A 180 -10.14 8.87 13.93
CA ASP A 180 -9.63 9.88 14.88
C ASP A 180 -8.85 10.97 14.12
N THR A 181 -8.05 10.56 13.12
CA THR A 181 -7.32 11.51 12.27
C THR A 181 -8.27 12.34 11.39
N VAL A 182 -9.34 11.74 10.87
CA VAL A 182 -10.41 12.48 10.16
C VAL A 182 -11.02 13.54 11.07
N ALA A 183 -11.39 13.16 12.30
CA ALA A 183 -11.98 14.09 13.28
C ALA A 183 -11.03 15.25 13.62
N ALA A 184 -9.74 14.96 13.78
CA ALA A 184 -8.72 15.97 14.09
C ALA A 184 -8.45 16.94 12.91
N ASN A 185 -8.53 16.47 11.68
CA ASN A 185 -8.28 17.29 10.48
C ASN A 185 -9.49 18.09 9.99
N ARG A 186 -10.67 17.87 10.54
CA ARG A 186 -11.90 18.55 10.13
C ARG A 186 -12.32 19.59 11.16
N GLN A 187 -12.81 20.73 10.69
CA GLN A 187 -13.41 21.76 11.56
C GLN A 187 -14.74 21.30 12.18
N GLN A 188 -15.43 20.36 11.52
CA GLN A 188 -16.68 19.78 12.00
C GLN A 188 -16.57 18.25 11.95
N PRO A 189 -17.05 17.53 12.99
CA PRO A 189 -17.09 16.08 13.00
C PRO A 189 -17.89 15.54 11.81
N ALA A 190 -17.37 14.51 11.14
CA ALA A 190 -18.15 13.74 10.17
C ALA A 190 -18.86 12.59 10.89
N ALA A 191 -20.13 12.35 10.58
CA ALA A 191 -20.80 11.14 11.04
C ALA A 191 -20.19 9.91 10.31
N LEU A 192 -20.26 8.73 10.92
CA LEU A 192 -19.74 7.51 10.26
C LEU A 192 -20.40 7.26 8.91
N ALA A 193 -21.68 7.61 8.78
CA ALA A 193 -22.42 7.51 7.52
C ALA A 193 -21.90 8.45 6.40
N ASP A 194 -21.13 9.47 6.76
CA ASP A 194 -20.54 10.43 5.82
C ASP A 194 -19.10 10.06 5.42
N ILE A 195 -18.62 8.89 5.84
CA ILE A 195 -17.26 8.39 5.59
C ILE A 195 -17.35 7.13 4.74
N ILE A 196 -16.52 7.06 3.70
CA ILE A 196 -16.38 5.87 2.86
C ILE A 196 -14.92 5.45 2.74
N HIS A 197 -14.65 4.14 2.80
CA HIS A 197 -13.36 3.55 2.44
C HIS A 197 -13.44 2.83 1.10
N ILE A 198 -12.49 3.10 0.22
CA ILE A 198 -12.44 2.59 -1.14
C ILE A 198 -11.16 1.75 -1.31
N GLY A 199 -11.28 0.51 -1.73
CA GLY A 199 -10.15 -0.38 -1.94
C GLY A 199 -10.44 -1.52 -2.90
N ASP A 200 -9.41 -2.35 -3.16
CA ASP A 200 -9.51 -3.49 -4.07
C ASP A 200 -9.60 -4.84 -3.34
N ASN A 201 -9.30 -4.87 -2.04
CA ASN A 201 -9.26 -6.08 -1.24
C ASN A 201 -10.53 -6.23 -0.39
N LYS A 202 -11.34 -7.24 -0.74
CA LYS A 202 -12.59 -7.51 -0.03
C LYS A 202 -12.40 -7.70 1.48
N ARG A 203 -11.29 -8.34 1.92
CA ARG A 203 -11.05 -8.62 3.33
C ARG A 203 -10.45 -7.41 4.05
N ALA A 204 -9.35 -6.88 3.51
CA ALA A 204 -8.63 -5.79 4.15
C ALA A 204 -9.45 -4.48 4.15
N ASP A 205 -10.07 -4.14 3.02
CA ASP A 205 -10.73 -2.86 2.84
C ASP A 205 -12.22 -2.93 3.20
N ILE A 206 -12.96 -3.84 2.56
CA ILE A 206 -14.43 -3.83 2.66
C ILE A 206 -14.88 -4.34 4.02
N LEU A 207 -14.45 -5.55 4.42
CA LEU A 207 -14.84 -6.09 5.74
C LEU A 207 -14.26 -5.26 6.88
N GLY A 208 -13.07 -4.66 6.70
CA GLY A 208 -12.48 -3.76 7.68
C GLY A 208 -13.29 -2.49 7.90
N ALA A 209 -13.74 -1.85 6.83
CA ALA A 209 -14.58 -0.65 6.88
C ALA A 209 -15.99 -0.97 7.43
N ASP A 210 -16.61 -2.05 6.95
CA ASP A 210 -17.94 -2.49 7.39
C ASP A 210 -17.96 -2.77 8.91
N ALA A 211 -16.89 -3.38 9.44
CA ALA A 211 -16.74 -3.63 10.87
C ALA A 211 -16.68 -2.34 11.72
N MET A 212 -16.32 -1.21 11.11
CA MET A 212 -16.31 0.11 11.76
C MET A 212 -17.60 0.90 11.55
N GLY A 213 -18.57 0.37 10.80
CA GLY A 213 -19.84 1.04 10.50
C GLY A 213 -19.72 2.21 9.52
N ILE A 214 -18.63 2.27 8.73
CA ILE A 214 -18.47 3.23 7.64
C ILE A 214 -18.81 2.57 6.31
N ALA A 215 -19.20 3.37 5.31
CA ALA A 215 -19.45 2.86 3.97
C ALA A 215 -18.18 2.29 3.34
N SER A 216 -18.33 1.31 2.45
CA SER A 216 -17.22 0.72 1.70
C SER A 216 -17.53 0.59 0.21
N LEU A 217 -16.50 0.67 -0.63
CA LEU A 217 -16.62 0.48 -2.08
C LEU A 217 -15.46 -0.37 -2.60
N LEU A 218 -15.78 -1.54 -3.12
CA LEU A 218 -14.83 -2.41 -3.82
C LEU A 218 -14.64 -1.92 -5.25
N ILE A 219 -13.38 -1.68 -5.67
CA ILE A 219 -13.05 -1.29 -7.04
C ILE A 219 -11.92 -2.17 -7.60
N ASN A 220 -11.72 -2.13 -8.89
CA ASN A 220 -10.67 -2.79 -9.67
C ASN A 220 -10.72 -4.32 -9.63
N SER A 221 -10.72 -4.97 -8.46
CA SER A 221 -10.83 -6.43 -8.35
C SER A 221 -12.19 -6.97 -8.80
N ASN A 222 -13.21 -6.13 -8.81
CA ASN A 222 -14.57 -6.44 -9.30
C ASN A 222 -14.85 -5.84 -10.69
N HIS A 223 -13.81 -5.40 -11.42
CA HIS A 223 -13.88 -4.73 -12.71
C HIS A 223 -14.59 -3.35 -12.71
N GLN A 224 -14.91 -2.80 -11.54
CA GLN A 224 -15.37 -1.41 -11.44
C GLN A 224 -14.18 -0.46 -11.34
N CYS A 225 -14.24 0.65 -12.08
CA CYS A 225 -13.19 1.67 -12.03
C CYS A 225 -13.52 2.72 -10.95
N ILE A 226 -12.49 3.40 -10.44
CA ILE A 226 -12.62 4.55 -9.53
C ILE A 226 -13.57 5.64 -10.05
N SER A 227 -13.80 5.72 -11.36
CA SER A 227 -14.75 6.66 -11.97
C SER A 227 -16.21 6.46 -11.54
N THR A 228 -16.56 5.32 -10.93
CA THR A 228 -17.89 5.12 -10.33
C THR A 228 -18.20 6.13 -9.23
N LEU A 229 -17.18 6.74 -8.62
CA LEU A 229 -17.33 7.82 -7.64
C LEU A 229 -17.81 9.15 -8.25
N LEU A 230 -17.85 9.28 -9.58
CA LEU A 230 -18.27 10.48 -10.29
C LEU A 230 -19.75 10.44 -10.70
N ASN A 231 -20.38 9.27 -10.57
CA ASN A 231 -21.79 9.04 -10.91
C ASN A 231 -22.64 9.16 -9.65
#